data_ecdb86c65281554edce826123f131b09
#
_entry.id   ecdb86c65281554edce826123f131b09
#
_cell.length_a   1.000
_cell.length_b   1.000
_cell.length_c   1.000
_cell.angle_alpha   90.00
_cell.angle_beta   90.00
_cell.angle_gamma   90.00
#
_symmetry.space_group_name_H-M   'P 1'
#
loop_
_entity.id
_entity.type
_entity.pdbx_description
1 polymer ?
#
loop_
_entity_poly.entity_id
_entity_poly.type
_entity_poly.pdbx_seq_one_letter_code
_entity_poly.pdbx_strand_id
1 'polypeptide(L)'
;MDIKRGDIWYIESGYSVGSEQRAGRPAIVVSNNRNNQYSGTVEVVYLTTQPKRDLPTHVTISSLSRESTALCEQITSVSTERFGSYRGAVTAEEMEDIEEAMMISLGLAPHALSRGTRPPPCWKPALLNPKPGVRSCVRCTIAC
;
A
#
# COMPACT_ATOMS: atom_id res chain seq x y z
N MET A 1 -16.34 -15.40 -2.72
CA MET A 1 -14.88 -15.20 -2.80
C MET A 1 -14.46 -14.45 -1.56
N ASP A 2 -13.55 -15.01 -0.77
CA ASP A 2 -13.13 -14.42 0.49
C ASP A 2 -11.82 -13.64 0.29
N ILE A 3 -11.93 -12.37 -0.02
CA ILE A 3 -10.80 -11.48 -0.28
C ILE A 3 -10.39 -10.80 1.02
N LYS A 4 -9.15 -10.97 1.43
CA LYS A 4 -8.60 -10.39 2.66
C LYS A 4 -7.46 -9.42 2.38
N ARG A 5 -7.30 -8.45 3.26
CA ARG A 5 -6.16 -7.54 3.23
C ARG A 5 -4.86 -8.33 3.31
N GLY A 6 -3.93 -8.01 2.43
CA GLY A 6 -2.64 -8.70 2.33
C GLY A 6 -2.64 -9.89 1.37
N ASP A 7 -3.79 -10.31 0.87
CA ASP A 7 -3.87 -11.36 -0.14
C ASP A 7 -3.31 -10.89 -1.47
N ILE A 8 -2.69 -11.81 -2.20
CA ILE A 8 -2.20 -11.58 -3.55
C ILE A 8 -3.10 -12.34 -4.53
N TRP A 9 -3.73 -11.59 -5.41
CA TRP A 9 -4.61 -12.13 -6.44
C TRP A 9 -4.15 -11.71 -7.83
N TYR A 10 -4.35 -12.57 -8.80
CA TYR A 10 -4.21 -12.20 -10.19
C TYR A 10 -5.44 -11.38 -10.61
N ILE A 11 -5.22 -10.15 -11.06
CA ILE A 11 -6.27 -9.26 -11.54
C ILE A 11 -6.29 -9.31 -13.06
N GLU A 12 -7.42 -9.64 -13.63
CA GLU A 12 -7.59 -9.70 -15.08
C GLU A 12 -7.51 -8.30 -15.70
N SER A 13 -7.04 -8.24 -16.94
CA SER A 13 -6.93 -6.99 -17.68
C SER A 13 -8.28 -6.32 -17.87
N GLY A 14 -8.31 -5.02 -17.71
CA GLY A 14 -9.46 -4.18 -18.01
C GLY A 14 -9.08 -3.07 -18.99
N TYR A 15 -10.03 -2.20 -19.26
CA TYR A 15 -9.76 -1.00 -20.03
C TYR A 15 -8.83 -0.07 -19.25
N SER A 16 -7.75 0.33 -19.87
CA SER A 16 -6.80 1.28 -19.28
C SER A 16 -6.38 2.33 -20.29
N VAL A 17 -6.05 3.51 -19.82
CA VAL A 17 -5.68 4.67 -20.64
C VAL A 17 -4.25 5.08 -20.29
N GLY A 18 -3.43 5.33 -21.31
CA GLY A 18 -2.06 5.82 -21.11
C GLY A 18 -1.12 4.79 -20.49
N SER A 19 -0.45 5.18 -19.42
CA SER A 19 0.53 4.35 -18.66
C SER A 19 -0.09 3.49 -17.59
N GLU A 20 -1.41 3.43 -17.48
CA GLU A 20 -2.08 2.51 -16.56
C GLU A 20 -1.80 1.05 -16.93
N GLN A 21 -1.98 0.16 -15.98
CA GLN A 21 -1.73 -1.28 -16.17
C GLN A 21 -2.70 -1.88 -17.19
N ARG A 22 -2.16 -2.30 -18.34
CA ARG A 22 -2.97 -2.84 -19.45
C ARG A 22 -3.13 -4.35 -19.43
N ALA A 23 -2.14 -5.06 -18.91
CA ALA A 23 -2.15 -6.52 -18.85
C ALA A 23 -2.63 -6.98 -17.48
N GLY A 24 -3.26 -8.14 -17.44
CA GLY A 24 -3.55 -8.83 -16.18
C GLY A 24 -2.27 -9.03 -15.38
N ARG A 25 -2.30 -8.77 -14.07
CA ARG A 25 -1.12 -8.85 -13.20
C ARG A 25 -1.51 -9.25 -11.79
N PRO A 26 -0.57 -9.84 -11.04
CA PRO A 26 -0.77 -10.01 -9.62
C PRO A 26 -0.82 -8.66 -8.92
N ALA A 27 -1.67 -8.57 -7.91
CA ALA A 27 -1.84 -7.39 -7.09
C ALA A 27 -2.10 -7.78 -5.64
N ILE A 28 -1.71 -6.91 -4.73
CA ILE A 28 -1.90 -7.07 -3.29
C ILE A 28 -3.13 -6.28 -2.87
N VAL A 29 -4.02 -6.91 -2.12
CA VAL A 29 -5.19 -6.26 -1.54
C VAL A 29 -4.75 -5.38 -0.38
N VAL A 30 -5.03 -4.09 -0.45
CA VAL A 30 -4.62 -3.11 0.56
C VAL A 30 -5.80 -2.49 1.30
N SER A 31 -7.01 -2.62 0.79
CA SER A 31 -8.22 -2.18 1.48
C SER A 31 -8.54 -3.03 2.71
N ASN A 32 -9.23 -2.44 3.68
CA ASN A 32 -9.58 -3.13 4.91
C ASN A 32 -10.59 -4.26 4.66
N ASN A 33 -10.58 -5.26 5.55
CA ASN A 33 -11.41 -6.45 5.40
C ASN A 33 -12.92 -6.17 5.41
N ARG A 34 -13.35 -5.14 6.12
CA ARG A 34 -14.76 -4.75 6.13
C ARG A 34 -15.22 -4.25 4.76
N ASN A 35 -14.40 -3.41 4.13
CA ASN A 35 -14.65 -3.00 2.75
C ASN A 35 -14.64 -4.19 1.80
N ASN A 36 -13.66 -5.08 1.93
CA ASN A 36 -13.50 -6.24 1.06
C ASN A 36 -14.70 -7.19 1.15
N GLN A 37 -15.33 -7.26 2.31
CA GLN A 37 -16.50 -8.12 2.54
C GLN A 37 -17.80 -7.54 1.98
N TYR A 38 -17.98 -6.23 2.05
CA TYR A 38 -19.28 -5.60 1.76
C TYR A 38 -19.31 -4.77 0.47
N SER A 39 -18.14 -4.42 -0.07
CA SER A 39 -18.06 -3.64 -1.30
C SER A 39 -17.84 -4.52 -2.53
N GLY A 40 -18.36 -4.10 -3.65
CA GLY A 40 -18.04 -4.70 -4.95
C GLY A 40 -16.71 -4.27 -5.53
N THR A 41 -16.00 -3.38 -4.85
CA THR A 41 -14.67 -2.89 -5.25
C THR A 41 -13.67 -3.02 -4.12
N VAL A 42 -12.41 -3.27 -4.47
CA VAL A 42 -11.29 -3.49 -3.56
C VAL A 42 -10.12 -2.67 -4.04
N GLU A 43 -9.43 -1.97 -3.14
CA GLU A 43 -8.19 -1.28 -3.49
C GLU A 43 -7.02 -2.26 -3.51
N VAL A 44 -6.24 -2.16 -4.57
CA VAL A 44 -5.07 -3.03 -4.78
C VAL A 44 -3.84 -2.22 -5.18
N VAL A 45 -2.68 -2.82 -4.94
CA VAL A 45 -1.38 -2.35 -5.41
C VAL A 45 -0.80 -3.41 -6.35
N TYR A 46 -0.46 -3.02 -7.56
CA TYR A 46 0.05 -3.97 -8.55
C TYR A 46 1.50 -4.38 -8.27
N LEU A 47 1.79 -5.62 -8.62
CA LEU A 47 3.12 -6.21 -8.57
C LEU A 47 3.75 -6.27 -9.97
N THR A 48 5.06 -6.14 -10.03
CA THR A 48 5.83 -6.35 -11.24
C THR A 48 7.09 -7.16 -10.95
N THR A 49 7.46 -8.03 -11.87
CA THR A 49 8.73 -8.76 -11.82
C THR A 49 9.85 -8.05 -12.59
N GLN A 50 9.53 -6.96 -13.27
CA GLN A 50 10.53 -6.18 -14.00
C GLN A 50 11.35 -5.32 -13.04
N PRO A 51 12.66 -5.21 -13.26
CA PRO A 51 13.51 -4.32 -12.48
C PRO A 51 12.99 -2.88 -12.53
N LYS A 52 12.87 -2.26 -11.38
CA LYS A 52 12.43 -0.88 -11.23
C LYS A 52 13.48 -0.08 -10.46
N ARG A 53 13.42 1.24 -10.59
CA ARG A 53 14.21 2.14 -9.76
C ARG A 53 13.86 1.95 -8.30
N ASP A 54 14.84 2.09 -7.44
CA ASP A 54 14.62 2.10 -6.00
C ASP A 54 13.98 3.43 -5.60
N LEU A 55 12.66 3.38 -5.41
CA LEU A 55 11.86 4.52 -4.98
C LEU A 55 11.25 4.23 -3.60
N PRO A 56 10.99 5.26 -2.78
CA PRO A 56 10.36 5.05 -1.47
C PRO A 56 8.93 4.45 -1.56
N THR A 57 8.31 4.52 -2.73
CA THR A 57 7.00 3.91 -3.02
C THR A 57 7.10 2.49 -3.57
N HIS A 58 8.29 1.96 -3.76
CA HIS A 58 8.52 0.59 -4.22
C HIS A 58 8.90 -0.31 -3.05
N VAL A 59 8.23 -1.45 -2.94
CA VAL A 59 8.47 -2.46 -1.90
C VAL A 59 8.76 -3.80 -2.55
N THR A 60 9.86 -4.43 -2.14
CA THR A 60 10.22 -5.77 -2.61
C THR A 60 9.41 -6.81 -1.86
N ILE A 61 8.76 -7.70 -2.59
CA ILE A 61 7.95 -8.80 -2.07
C ILE A 61 8.65 -10.11 -2.38
N SER A 62 9.05 -10.82 -1.33
CA SER A 62 9.75 -12.09 -1.39
C SER A 62 8.87 -13.30 -1.08
N SER A 63 7.65 -13.08 -0.58
CA SER A 63 6.71 -14.14 -0.21
C SER A 63 6.13 -14.91 -1.39
N LEU A 64 6.30 -14.43 -2.60
CA LEU A 64 5.96 -15.16 -3.82
C LEU A 64 7.12 -16.05 -4.29
N SER A 65 6.82 -17.05 -5.10
CA SER A 65 7.82 -17.92 -5.74
C SER A 65 8.84 -17.16 -6.58
N ARG A 66 8.48 -15.95 -7.01
CA ARG A 66 9.35 -15.05 -7.77
C ARG A 66 9.32 -13.68 -7.13
N GLU A 67 10.50 -13.16 -6.80
CA GLU A 67 10.64 -11.81 -6.26
C GLU A 67 9.95 -10.78 -7.15
N SER A 68 9.15 -9.94 -6.54
CA SER A 68 8.34 -8.95 -7.23
C SER A 68 8.44 -7.61 -6.51
N THR A 69 8.15 -6.52 -7.22
CA THR A 69 8.11 -5.18 -6.65
C THR A 69 6.67 -4.69 -6.62
N ALA A 70 6.20 -4.27 -5.45
CA ALA A 70 4.92 -3.61 -5.27
C ALA A 70 5.05 -2.13 -5.64
N LEU A 71 4.18 -1.67 -6.54
CA LEU A 71 4.16 -0.30 -7.06
C LEU A 71 3.13 0.51 -6.26
N CYS A 72 3.52 1.00 -5.10
CA CYS A 72 2.60 1.69 -4.19
C CYS A 72 2.16 3.08 -4.68
N GLU A 73 2.75 3.60 -5.74
CA GLU A 73 2.25 4.78 -6.45
C GLU A 73 1.06 4.48 -7.37
N GLN A 74 0.76 3.20 -7.61
CA GLN A 74 -0.35 2.77 -8.47
C GLN A 74 -1.45 2.06 -7.67
N ILE A 75 -1.96 2.74 -6.66
CA ILE A 75 -3.12 2.25 -5.90
C ILE A 75 -4.37 2.41 -6.76
N THR A 76 -5.09 1.32 -6.97
CA THR A 76 -6.23 1.29 -7.89
C THR A 76 -7.40 0.55 -7.26
N SER A 77 -8.62 1.06 -7.48
CA SER A 77 -9.85 0.35 -7.14
C SER A 77 -10.22 -0.61 -8.27
N VAL A 78 -10.44 -1.85 -7.93
CA VAL A 78 -10.75 -2.93 -8.88
C VAL A 78 -12.04 -3.62 -8.47
N SER A 79 -12.91 -3.92 -9.45
CA SER A 79 -14.11 -4.72 -9.21
C SER A 79 -13.72 -6.14 -8.79
N THR A 80 -14.45 -6.70 -7.84
CA THR A 80 -14.25 -8.09 -7.39
C THR A 80 -14.45 -9.09 -8.51
N GLU A 81 -15.20 -8.75 -9.55
CA GLU A 81 -15.39 -9.58 -10.74
C GLU A 81 -14.11 -9.81 -11.54
N ARG A 82 -13.12 -8.93 -11.40
CA ARG A 82 -11.83 -9.03 -12.10
C ARG A 82 -10.79 -9.86 -11.34
N PHE A 83 -11.13 -10.34 -10.16
CA PHE A 83 -10.24 -11.20 -9.38
C PHE A 83 -10.23 -12.60 -9.99
N GLY A 84 -9.07 -13.02 -10.46
CA GLY A 84 -8.84 -14.35 -11.03
C GLY A 84 -8.35 -15.33 -9.97
N SER A 85 -7.14 -15.86 -10.14
CA SER A 85 -6.58 -16.87 -9.24
C SER A 85 -5.88 -16.26 -8.03
N TYR A 86 -6.08 -16.88 -6.86
CA TYR A 86 -5.34 -16.59 -5.64
C TYR A 86 -3.87 -17.02 -5.79
N ARG A 87 -2.94 -16.17 -5.42
CA ARG A 87 -1.49 -16.39 -5.59
C ARG A 87 -0.73 -16.54 -4.28
N GLY A 88 -1.30 -16.16 -3.18
CA GLY A 88 -0.65 -16.20 -1.88
C GLY A 88 -1.00 -14.98 -1.04
N ALA A 89 -0.19 -14.70 -0.03
CA ALA A 89 -0.35 -13.54 0.83
C ALA A 89 1.02 -12.97 1.21
N VAL A 90 1.08 -11.68 1.45
CA VAL A 90 2.28 -11.01 1.95
C VAL A 90 2.48 -11.31 3.43
N THR A 91 3.72 -11.21 3.90
CA THR A 91 4.01 -11.29 5.33
C THR A 91 3.57 -10.01 6.05
N ALA A 92 3.49 -10.07 7.37
CA ALA A 92 3.18 -8.89 8.18
C ALA A 92 4.21 -7.77 7.98
N GLU A 93 5.48 -8.12 7.88
CA GLU A 93 6.58 -7.16 7.64
C GLU A 93 6.46 -6.50 6.27
N GLU A 94 6.20 -7.29 5.24
CA GLU A 94 5.96 -6.77 3.88
C GLU A 94 4.74 -5.85 3.85
N MET A 95 3.69 -6.19 4.60
CA MET A 95 2.48 -5.36 4.67
C MET A 95 2.76 -4.01 5.36
N GLU A 96 3.58 -4.00 6.41
CA GLU A 96 4.01 -2.75 7.06
C GLU A 96 4.80 -1.85 6.09
N ASP A 97 5.71 -2.44 5.33
CA ASP A 97 6.47 -1.71 4.30
C ASP A 97 5.56 -1.13 3.22
N ILE A 98 4.54 -1.89 2.81
CA ILE A 98 3.53 -1.43 1.85
C ILE A 98 2.72 -0.27 2.43
N GLU A 99 2.29 -0.36 3.69
CA GLU A 99 1.56 0.71 4.37
C GLU A 99 2.36 2.00 4.42
N GLU A 100 3.63 1.92 4.77
CA GLU A 100 4.53 3.07 4.79
C GLU A 100 4.70 3.66 3.38
N ALA A 101 4.94 2.83 2.39
CA ALA A 101 5.07 3.27 1.00
C ALA A 101 3.79 3.91 0.45
N MET A 102 2.62 3.39 0.82
CA MET A 102 1.33 4.01 0.48
C MET A 102 1.14 5.37 1.15
N MET A 103 1.51 5.49 2.42
CA MET A 103 1.44 6.78 3.12
C MET A 103 2.31 7.84 2.44
N ILE A 104 3.51 7.47 2.01
CA ILE A 104 4.41 8.33 1.24
C ILE A 104 3.76 8.71 -0.09
N SER A 105 3.25 7.74 -0.82
CA SER A 105 2.62 7.94 -2.12
C SER A 105 1.41 8.87 -2.05
N LEU A 106 0.62 8.76 -1.00
CA LEU A 106 -0.57 9.58 -0.78
C LEU A 106 -0.29 10.90 -0.06
N GLY A 107 0.95 11.17 0.33
CA GLY A 107 1.32 12.37 1.07
C GLY A 107 0.82 12.38 2.51
N LEU A 108 0.56 11.21 3.10
CA LEU A 108 0.05 11.05 4.46
C LEU A 108 1.14 10.92 5.51
N ALA A 109 2.41 10.82 5.11
CA ALA A 109 3.55 10.67 5.99
C ALA A 109 4.69 11.62 5.59
N PRO A 110 5.49 12.09 6.55
CA PRO A 110 6.68 12.87 6.23
C PRO A 110 7.68 12.01 5.45
N HIS A 111 8.34 12.61 4.48
CA HIS A 111 9.28 11.95 3.58
C HIS A 111 10.55 11.39 4.25
N ALA A 112 10.75 11.65 5.53
CA ALA A 112 11.96 11.32 6.28
C ALA A 112 11.83 10.11 7.19
N LEU A 113 10.91 9.19 6.95
CA LEU A 113 10.80 7.97 7.74
C LEU A 113 11.93 7.02 7.39
N SER A 114 12.98 7.03 8.21
CA SER A 114 14.02 6.03 8.14
C SER A 114 13.52 4.71 8.71
N ARG A 115 13.85 3.62 8.04
CA ARG A 115 13.64 2.28 8.56
C ARG A 115 14.41 2.12 9.86
N GLY A 116 13.76 1.79 10.94
CA GLY A 116 14.47 1.41 12.16
C GLY A 116 13.85 1.80 13.49
N THR A 117 13.39 2.98 13.67
CA THR A 117 12.64 3.42 14.84
C THR A 117 11.51 4.27 14.36
N ARG A 118 10.34 3.68 14.29
CA ARG A 118 9.14 4.40 13.88
C ARG A 118 8.62 5.23 15.05
N PRO A 119 8.88 6.55 15.12
CA PRO A 119 8.11 7.35 16.03
C PRO A 119 6.65 7.30 15.60
N PRO A 120 5.69 7.32 16.51
CA PRO A 120 4.29 7.42 16.15
C PRO A 120 4.13 8.60 15.18
N PRO A 121 3.35 8.44 14.13
CA PRO A 121 3.16 9.53 13.17
C PRO A 121 2.69 10.77 13.89
N CYS A 122 3.40 11.87 13.70
CA CYS A 122 3.14 13.14 14.38
C CYS A 122 1.74 13.68 14.16
N TRP A 123 1.07 13.23 13.10
CA TRP A 123 -0.30 13.63 12.79
C TRP A 123 -1.35 13.01 13.72
N LYS A 124 -1.07 11.84 14.30
CA LYS A 124 -2.04 11.17 15.20
C LYS A 124 -2.39 12.01 16.43
N PRO A 125 -1.42 12.53 17.19
CA PRO A 125 -1.75 13.40 18.32
C PRO A 125 -2.43 14.71 17.92
N ALA A 126 -2.03 15.28 16.78
CA ALA A 126 -2.60 16.53 16.29
C ALA A 126 -4.07 16.39 15.89
N LEU A 127 -4.45 15.24 15.28
CA LEU A 127 -5.83 14.97 14.90
C LEU A 127 -6.71 14.60 16.09
N LEU A 128 -6.15 13.98 17.15
CA LEU A 128 -6.92 13.46 18.26
C LEU A 128 -7.18 14.50 19.33
N ASN A 129 -6.26 15.42 19.61
CA ASN A 129 -6.47 16.49 20.58
C ASN A 129 -5.33 17.50 20.58
N PRO A 130 -5.43 18.59 19.83
CA PRO A 130 -4.43 19.64 19.90
C PRO A 130 -4.59 20.37 21.24
N LYS A 131 -4.01 19.83 22.30
CA LYS A 131 -3.92 20.59 23.55
C LYS A 131 -3.02 21.79 23.33
N PRO A 132 -3.45 22.99 23.75
CA PRO A 132 -2.56 24.14 23.73
C PRO A 132 -1.30 23.81 24.52
N GLY A 133 -0.14 23.99 23.92
CA GLY A 133 1.13 23.74 24.57
C GLY A 133 1.80 22.40 24.19
N VAL A 134 1.24 21.57 23.33
CA VAL A 134 1.94 20.40 22.80
C VAL A 134 2.97 20.84 21.75
N ARG A 135 4.01 21.46 22.25
CA ARG A 135 5.16 21.89 21.43
C ARG A 135 5.88 20.72 20.79
N SER A 136 5.72 19.51 21.34
CA SER A 136 6.27 18.29 20.78
C SER A 136 5.77 18.00 19.36
N CYS A 137 4.51 18.33 19.04
CA CYS A 137 3.98 18.19 17.68
C CYS A 137 4.64 19.15 16.70
N VAL A 138 4.88 20.39 17.11
CA VAL A 138 5.60 21.37 16.28
C VAL A 138 7.03 20.93 16.05
N ARG A 139 7.69 20.37 17.06
CA ARG A 139 9.03 19.81 16.92
C ARG A 139 9.06 18.60 16.01
N CYS A 140 8.07 17.73 16.12
CA CYS A 140 7.93 16.61 15.20
C CYS A 140 7.77 17.08 13.75
N THR A 141 7.00 18.13 13.52
CA THR A 141 6.82 18.70 12.18
C THR A 141 8.12 19.30 11.64
N ILE A 142 8.95 19.88 12.51
CA ILE A 142 10.25 20.46 12.14
C ILE A 142 11.32 19.38 12.03
N ALA A 143 11.30 18.38 12.91
CA ALA A 143 12.28 17.28 12.93
C ALA A 143 11.95 16.17 11.93
N CYS A 144 10.71 16.08 11.49
CA CYS A 144 10.29 15.19 10.42
C CYS A 144 10.39 15.94 9.10
#